data_3f92d1f8fbaac8bb16d42b3bfebac3c9
#
_entry.id   3f92d1f8fbaac8bb16d42b3bfebac3c9
#
_cell.length_a   1.000
_cell.length_b   1.000
_cell.length_c   1.000
_cell.angle_alpha   90.00
_cell.angle_beta   90.00
_cell.angle_gamma   90.00
#
_symmetry.space_group_name_H-M   'P 1'
#
loop_
_entity.id
_entity.type
_entity.pdbx_description
1 polymer ?
#
loop_
_entity_poly.entity_id
_entity_poly.type
_entity_poly.pdbx_seq_one_letter_code
_entity_poly.pdbx_strand_id
1 'polypeptide(L)'
;EKSFNDKKLSHVMEVIEVPGAFEIPYMANLVLHRQRSNFADIPELKDNRLVLPDCIITLGCVIKGETAHFEYISNSCASTLSQLTLKSSGIPIMFGVITAYTREQALKRSEVNFGSQENINIGYNVANAAIEILSSKEKHRL
;
A
#
# COMPACT_ATOMS: atom_id res chain seq x y z
N GLU A 1 2.20 -7.53 -8.14
CA GLU A 1 2.89 -7.78 -9.44
C GLU A 1 1.94 -8.33 -10.50
N LYS A 2 1.20 -9.41 -10.24
CA LYS A 2 0.34 -10.02 -11.28
C LYS A 2 -0.66 -9.04 -11.89
N SER A 3 -1.32 -8.20 -11.11
CA SER A 3 -2.27 -7.21 -11.62
C SER A 3 -1.64 -6.23 -12.61
N PHE A 4 -0.40 -5.81 -12.38
CA PHE A 4 0.35 -4.95 -13.29
C PHE A 4 0.80 -5.70 -14.54
N ASN A 5 1.25 -6.95 -14.39
CA ASN A 5 1.65 -7.80 -15.52
C ASN A 5 0.45 -8.13 -16.43
N ASP A 6 -0.71 -8.44 -15.86
CA ASP A 6 -1.94 -8.71 -16.61
C ASP A 6 -2.35 -7.51 -17.47
N LYS A 7 -2.11 -6.29 -17.00
CA LYS A 7 -2.36 -5.05 -17.76
C LYS A 7 -1.19 -4.61 -18.63
N LYS A 8 -0.09 -5.39 -18.71
CA LYS A 8 1.12 -5.10 -19.51
C LYS A 8 1.74 -3.73 -19.19
N LEU A 9 1.69 -3.31 -17.93
CA LEU A 9 2.25 -2.04 -17.49
C LEU A 9 3.72 -2.20 -17.12
N SER A 10 4.55 -1.28 -17.61
CA SER A 10 5.91 -1.14 -17.10
C SER A 10 5.86 -0.56 -15.68
N HIS A 11 6.49 -1.23 -14.72
CA HIS A 11 6.51 -0.79 -13.33
C HIS A 11 7.83 -1.12 -12.66
N VAL A 12 8.20 -0.28 -11.72
CA VAL A 12 9.27 -0.53 -10.77
C VAL A 12 8.64 -0.61 -9.39
N MET A 13 8.94 -1.65 -8.64
CA MET A 13 8.36 -1.89 -7.33
C MET A 13 9.46 -1.95 -6.27
N GLU A 14 9.34 -1.12 -5.26
CA GLU A 14 10.11 -1.21 -4.01
C GLU A 14 9.22 -1.84 -2.94
N VAL A 15 9.74 -2.84 -2.23
CA VAL A 15 9.04 -3.48 -1.11
C VAL A 15 9.76 -3.13 0.18
N ILE A 16 9.03 -2.58 1.13
CA ILE A 16 9.53 -2.21 2.45
C ILE A 16 8.73 -3.00 3.49
N GLU A 17 9.43 -3.82 4.25
CA GLU A 17 8.84 -4.60 5.33
C GLU A 17 8.83 -3.82 6.64
N VAL A 18 7.77 -4.00 7.43
CA VAL A 18 7.58 -3.39 8.75
C VAL A 18 7.18 -4.45 9.77
N PRO A 19 7.47 -4.26 11.06
CA PRO A 19 7.21 -5.27 12.10
C PRO A 19 5.73 -5.65 12.27
N GLY A 20 4.82 -4.69 12.03
CA GLY A 20 3.39 -4.92 12.22
C GLY A 20 2.52 -3.88 11.53
N ALA A 21 1.20 -4.07 11.59
CA ALA A 21 0.23 -3.19 10.94
C ALA A 21 0.23 -1.77 11.53
N PHE A 22 0.61 -1.62 12.80
CA PHE A 22 0.68 -0.31 13.45
C PHE A 22 1.80 0.57 12.88
N GLU A 23 2.87 -0.02 12.38
CA GLU A 23 4.03 0.66 11.79
C GLU A 23 3.84 1.03 10.32
N ILE A 24 2.84 0.46 9.64
CA ILE A 24 2.57 0.75 8.22
C ILE A 24 2.35 2.25 7.97
N PRO A 25 1.51 2.99 8.73
CA PRO A 25 1.32 4.42 8.50
C PRO A 25 2.59 5.25 8.70
N TYR A 26 3.42 4.88 9.68
CA TYR A 26 4.70 5.54 9.91
C TYR A 26 5.63 5.40 8.70
N MET A 27 5.78 4.17 8.20
CA MET A 27 6.61 3.91 7.02
C MET A 27 6.06 4.60 5.77
N ALA A 28 4.75 4.55 5.55
CA ALA A 28 4.11 5.27 4.44
C ALA A 28 4.38 6.78 4.51
N ASN A 29 4.32 7.37 5.71
CA ASN A 29 4.66 8.77 5.91
C ASN A 29 6.13 9.08 5.59
N LEU A 30 7.06 8.22 5.99
CA LEU A 30 8.48 8.39 5.63
C LEU A 30 8.70 8.35 4.12
N VAL A 31 8.04 7.44 3.42
CA VAL A 31 8.12 7.32 1.95
C VAL A 31 7.59 8.58 1.26
N LEU A 32 6.46 9.13 1.73
CA LEU A 32 5.91 10.39 1.21
C LEU A 32 6.83 11.58 1.39
N HIS A 33 7.59 11.60 2.49
CA HIS A 33 8.47 12.71 2.86
C HIS A 33 9.94 12.44 2.54
N ARG A 34 10.25 11.44 1.72
CA ARG A 34 11.60 11.23 1.18
C ARG A 34 12.05 12.50 0.45
N GLN A 35 12.78 13.37 1.13
CA GLN A 35 13.28 14.60 0.52
C GLN A 35 14.43 14.28 -0.41
N ARG A 36 14.38 14.83 -1.61
CA ARG A 36 15.47 14.79 -2.59
C ARG A 36 16.77 15.43 -2.08
N SER A 37 16.73 16.21 -1.00
CA SER A 37 17.81 17.07 -0.56
C SER A 37 18.84 16.42 0.37
N ASN A 38 18.47 15.36 1.09
CA ASN A 38 19.35 14.84 2.15
C ASN A 38 20.42 13.84 1.68
N PHE A 39 20.43 13.48 0.40
CA PHE A 39 21.39 12.52 -0.16
C PHE A 39 22.24 13.10 -1.29
N ALA A 40 22.11 14.39 -1.60
CA ALA A 40 22.89 15.04 -2.65
C ALA A 40 24.39 15.07 -2.32
N ASP A 41 24.75 14.98 -1.04
CA ASP A 41 26.12 15.06 -0.55
C ASP A 41 26.80 13.69 -0.38
N ILE A 42 26.09 12.58 -0.65
CA ILE A 42 26.67 11.23 -0.60
C ILE A 42 27.01 10.79 -2.03
N PRO A 43 28.31 10.76 -2.40
CA PRO A 43 28.74 10.48 -3.78
C PRO A 43 28.26 9.14 -4.32
N GLU A 44 28.14 8.13 -3.44
CA GLU A 44 27.74 6.77 -3.79
C GLU A 44 26.24 6.65 -4.11
N LEU A 45 25.43 7.64 -3.72
CA LEU A 45 23.98 7.69 -3.95
C LEU A 45 23.54 8.64 -5.06
N LYS A 46 24.50 9.28 -5.74
CA LYS A 46 24.22 10.27 -6.82
C LYS A 46 23.40 9.70 -7.99
N ASP A 47 23.41 8.40 -8.18
CA ASP A 47 22.68 7.73 -9.28
C ASP A 47 21.33 7.12 -8.83
N ASN A 48 21.07 7.03 -7.53
CA ASN A 48 19.79 6.66 -7.00
C ASN A 48 18.90 7.91 -6.85
N ARG A 49 18.29 8.33 -7.92
CA ARG A 49 17.19 9.30 -7.87
C ARG A 49 16.10 8.69 -6.97
N LEU A 50 16.03 9.15 -5.73
CA LEU A 50 14.86 8.88 -4.88
C LEU A 50 13.65 9.55 -5.53
N VAL A 51 13.04 8.83 -6.45
CA VAL A 51 11.80 9.26 -7.10
C VAL A 51 10.69 8.96 -6.11
N LEU A 52 9.84 9.94 -5.86
CA LEU A 52 8.59 9.69 -5.13
C LEU A 52 7.78 8.63 -5.90
N PRO A 53 7.17 7.68 -5.22
CA PRO A 53 6.36 6.69 -5.89
C PRO A 53 5.10 7.33 -6.51
N ASP A 54 4.62 6.77 -7.60
CA ASP A 54 3.32 7.18 -8.18
C ASP A 54 2.15 6.75 -7.29
N CYS A 55 2.33 5.69 -6.52
CA CYS A 55 1.33 5.14 -5.59
C CYS A 55 2.04 4.35 -4.47
N ILE A 56 1.44 4.34 -3.29
CA ILE A 56 1.83 3.47 -2.17
C ILE A 56 0.73 2.42 -1.98
N ILE A 57 1.10 1.15 -2.00
CA ILE A 57 0.19 0.05 -1.66
C ILE A 57 0.60 -0.48 -0.28
N THR A 58 -0.30 -0.40 0.69
CA THR A 58 -0.07 -0.92 2.03
C THR A 58 -0.73 -2.29 2.17
N LEU A 59 0.04 -3.29 2.61
CA LEU A 59 -0.45 -4.64 2.83
C LEU A 59 -0.15 -5.06 4.27
N GLY A 60 -1.10 -5.75 4.88
CA GLY A 60 -0.96 -6.25 6.24
C GLY A 60 -2.14 -7.12 6.62
N CYS A 61 -2.07 -7.68 7.82
CA CYS A 61 -3.17 -8.48 8.37
C CYS A 61 -3.27 -8.29 9.88
N VAL A 62 -4.47 -7.97 10.36
CA VAL A 62 -4.80 -7.90 11.78
C VAL A 62 -5.94 -8.87 12.04
N ILE A 63 -5.69 -9.88 12.88
CA ILE A 63 -6.68 -10.88 13.27
C ILE A 63 -7.09 -10.61 14.71
N LYS A 64 -8.40 -10.67 14.99
CA LYS A 64 -8.94 -10.42 16.31
C LYS A 64 -8.40 -11.42 17.34
N GLY A 65 -7.79 -10.90 18.39
CA GLY A 65 -7.40 -11.65 19.57
C GLY A 65 -8.44 -11.53 20.67
N GLU A 66 -8.05 -11.89 21.89
CA GLU A 66 -8.93 -11.90 23.09
C GLU A 66 -9.18 -10.51 23.67
N THR A 67 -8.37 -9.53 23.30
CA THR A 67 -8.43 -8.18 23.86
C THR A 67 -8.87 -7.14 22.81
N ALA A 68 -9.20 -5.94 23.28
CA ALA A 68 -9.56 -4.81 22.42
C ALA A 68 -8.39 -4.27 21.58
N HIS A 69 -7.21 -4.85 21.67
CA HIS A 69 -6.02 -4.41 20.92
C HIS A 69 -6.25 -4.43 19.41
N PHE A 70 -7.01 -5.41 18.92
CA PHE A 70 -7.41 -5.53 17.52
C PHE A 70 -8.10 -4.26 16.99
N GLU A 71 -9.07 -3.75 17.73
CA GLU A 71 -9.86 -2.58 17.34
C GLU A 71 -8.98 -1.32 17.28
N TYR A 72 -8.08 -1.14 18.25
CA TYR A 72 -7.17 0.00 18.28
C TYR A 72 -6.18 -0.02 17.12
N ILE A 73 -5.54 -1.16 16.85
CA ILE A 73 -4.57 -1.28 15.75
C ILE A 73 -5.27 -1.08 14.40
N SER A 74 -6.39 -1.75 14.17
CA SER A 74 -7.13 -1.68 12.90
C SER A 74 -7.63 -0.28 12.61
N ASN A 75 -8.24 0.37 13.60
CA ASN A 75 -8.78 1.72 13.44
C ASN A 75 -7.67 2.76 13.28
N SER A 76 -6.62 2.68 14.09
CA SER A 76 -5.47 3.60 13.99
C SER A 76 -4.80 3.51 12.63
N CYS A 77 -4.56 2.29 12.14
CA CYS A 77 -3.94 2.06 10.84
C CYS A 77 -4.80 2.64 9.70
N ALA A 78 -6.09 2.30 9.65
CA ALA A 78 -7.00 2.76 8.62
C ALA A 78 -7.19 4.28 8.62
N SER A 79 -7.44 4.87 9.79
CA SER A 79 -7.62 6.32 9.95
C SER A 79 -6.37 7.10 9.54
N THR A 80 -5.21 6.67 10.00
CA THR A 80 -3.96 7.38 9.72
C THR A 80 -3.59 7.29 8.24
N LEU A 81 -3.73 6.12 7.59
CA LEU A 81 -3.49 5.99 6.15
C LEU A 81 -4.45 6.81 5.32
N SER A 82 -5.73 6.88 5.71
CA SER A 82 -6.72 7.74 5.06
C SER A 82 -6.32 9.22 5.14
N GLN A 83 -5.91 9.69 6.32
CA GLN A 83 -5.45 11.06 6.51
C GLN A 83 -4.16 11.36 5.74
N LEU A 84 -3.22 10.42 5.70
CA LEU A 84 -1.99 10.55 4.90
C LEU A 84 -2.30 10.67 3.41
N THR A 85 -3.24 9.88 2.90
CA THR A 85 -3.69 9.96 1.50
C THR A 85 -4.16 11.36 1.14
N LEU A 86 -4.96 11.99 1.98
CA LEU A 86 -5.45 13.36 1.76
C LEU A 86 -4.33 14.42 1.82
N LYS A 87 -3.24 14.14 2.52
CA LYS A 87 -2.09 15.04 2.69
C LYS A 87 -0.92 14.72 1.77
N SER A 88 -1.01 13.70 0.95
CA SER A 88 0.09 13.13 0.17
C SER A 88 0.51 13.94 -1.07
N SER A 89 -0.05 15.11 -1.29
CA SER A 89 0.20 15.93 -2.49
C SER A 89 -0.03 15.15 -3.80
N GLY A 90 -1.07 14.35 -3.83
CA GLY A 90 -1.51 13.62 -5.02
C GLY A 90 -0.95 12.22 -5.18
N ILE A 91 -0.19 11.67 -4.21
CA ILE A 91 0.25 10.28 -4.22
C ILE A 91 -0.83 9.43 -3.53
N PRO A 92 -1.56 8.55 -4.24
CA PRO A 92 -2.58 7.72 -3.62
C PRO A 92 -1.94 6.65 -2.73
N ILE A 93 -2.55 6.40 -1.56
CA ILE A 93 -2.19 5.31 -0.67
C ILE A 93 -3.33 4.31 -0.65
N MET A 94 -3.07 3.12 -1.13
CA MET A 94 -4.05 2.05 -1.24
C MET A 94 -4.05 1.20 0.04
N PHE A 95 -5.22 1.04 0.64
CA PHE A 95 -5.40 0.30 1.88
C PHE A 95 -5.68 -1.18 1.61
N GLY A 96 -4.66 -2.01 1.76
CA GLY A 96 -4.73 -3.47 1.61
C GLY A 96 -4.48 -4.23 2.92
N VAL A 97 -4.76 -3.60 4.06
CA VAL A 97 -4.66 -4.26 5.37
C VAL A 97 -5.93 -5.06 5.63
N ILE A 98 -5.78 -6.38 5.71
CA ILE A 98 -6.85 -7.29 6.05
C ILE A 98 -7.16 -7.14 7.55
N THR A 99 -8.43 -6.90 7.87
CA THR A 99 -8.93 -6.98 9.24
C THR A 99 -9.94 -8.12 9.32
N ALA A 100 -9.68 -9.11 10.14
CA ALA A 100 -10.46 -10.34 10.20
C ALA A 100 -10.71 -10.78 11.63
N TYR A 101 -11.87 -11.39 11.88
CA TYR A 101 -12.19 -11.96 13.19
C TYR A 101 -11.53 -13.33 13.38
N THR A 102 -11.28 -14.07 12.28
CA THR A 102 -10.66 -15.40 12.34
C THR A 102 -9.55 -15.54 11.31
N ARG A 103 -8.67 -16.51 11.54
CA ARG A 103 -7.59 -16.86 10.61
C ARG A 103 -8.13 -17.30 9.24
N GLU A 104 -9.24 -18.04 9.25
CA GLU A 104 -9.87 -18.53 8.02
C GLU A 104 -10.37 -17.38 7.15
N GLN A 105 -10.95 -16.34 7.77
CA GLN A 105 -11.35 -15.11 7.06
C GLN A 105 -10.14 -14.39 6.45
N ALA A 106 -9.04 -14.30 7.19
CA ALA A 106 -7.82 -13.68 6.71
C ALA A 106 -7.22 -14.45 5.53
N LEU A 107 -7.12 -15.78 5.63
CA LEU A 107 -6.64 -16.65 4.57
C LEU A 107 -7.49 -16.51 3.31
N LYS A 108 -8.82 -16.55 3.45
CA LYS A 108 -9.74 -16.38 2.33
C LYS A 108 -9.53 -15.05 1.59
N ARG A 109 -9.19 -13.97 2.31
CA ARG A 109 -8.93 -12.63 1.74
C ARG A 109 -7.55 -12.48 1.12
N SER A 110 -6.61 -13.36 1.44
CA SER A 110 -5.26 -13.38 0.87
C SER A 110 -5.06 -14.50 -0.16
N GLU A 111 -6.04 -15.38 -0.35
CA GLU A 111 -5.95 -16.54 -1.21
C GLU A 111 -5.81 -16.15 -2.69
N VAL A 112 -4.87 -16.84 -3.36
CA VAL A 112 -4.57 -16.62 -4.77
C VAL A 112 -5.48 -17.52 -5.61
N ASN A 113 -6.71 -17.06 -5.87
CA ASN A 113 -7.71 -17.77 -6.65
C ASN A 113 -7.91 -17.09 -8.02
N PHE A 114 -7.02 -17.36 -8.96
CA PHE A 114 -7.03 -16.72 -10.27
C PHE A 114 -8.09 -17.25 -11.26
N GLY A 115 -9.00 -18.10 -10.83
CA GLY A 115 -10.00 -18.73 -11.70
C GLY A 115 -11.46 -18.50 -11.31
N SER A 116 -11.76 -17.85 -10.21
CA SER A 116 -13.13 -17.54 -9.79
C SER A 116 -13.61 -16.18 -10.33
N GLN A 117 -14.89 -16.08 -10.65
CA GLN A 117 -15.51 -14.82 -11.08
C GLN A 117 -15.44 -13.72 -10.00
N GLU A 118 -15.28 -14.08 -8.73
CA GLU A 118 -15.09 -13.17 -7.61
C GLU A 118 -13.67 -13.34 -7.05
N ASN A 119 -12.76 -12.49 -7.48
CA ASN A 119 -11.43 -12.43 -6.87
C ASN A 119 -11.52 -11.63 -5.56
N ILE A 120 -11.52 -12.35 -4.43
CA ILE A 120 -11.58 -11.76 -3.09
C ILE A 120 -10.20 -11.44 -2.52
N ASN A 121 -9.13 -11.67 -3.28
CA ASN A 121 -7.76 -11.37 -2.87
C ASN A 121 -7.57 -9.85 -2.75
N ILE A 122 -7.31 -9.39 -1.52
CA ILE A 122 -7.15 -7.96 -1.22
C ILE A 122 -5.95 -7.37 -1.97
N GLY A 123 -4.83 -8.08 -2.02
CA GLY A 123 -3.63 -7.59 -2.72
C GLY A 123 -3.87 -7.34 -4.20
N TYR A 124 -4.60 -8.24 -4.86
CA TYR A 124 -4.99 -8.06 -6.27
C TYR A 124 -5.96 -6.88 -6.45
N ASN A 125 -6.96 -6.78 -5.58
CA ASN A 125 -7.98 -5.73 -5.66
C ASN A 125 -7.38 -4.33 -5.46
N VAL A 126 -6.51 -4.14 -4.46
CA VAL A 126 -5.87 -2.83 -4.24
C VAL A 126 -4.87 -2.48 -5.33
N ALA A 127 -4.21 -3.46 -5.94
CA ALA A 127 -3.34 -3.23 -7.09
C ALA A 127 -4.14 -2.77 -8.32
N ASN A 128 -5.30 -3.36 -8.58
CA ASN A 128 -6.20 -2.88 -9.65
C ASN A 128 -6.70 -1.47 -9.37
N ALA A 129 -7.14 -1.20 -8.14
CA ALA A 129 -7.58 0.13 -7.74
C ALA A 129 -6.45 1.18 -7.88
N ALA A 130 -5.19 0.82 -7.57
CA ALA A 130 -4.04 1.68 -7.80
C ALA A 130 -3.89 2.03 -9.28
N ILE A 131 -3.98 1.05 -10.18
CA ILE A 131 -3.88 1.27 -11.62
C ILE A 131 -5.03 2.17 -12.11
N GLU A 132 -6.24 1.94 -11.65
CA GLU A 132 -7.41 2.73 -12.04
C GLU A 132 -7.31 4.19 -11.59
N ILE A 133 -6.88 4.45 -10.36
CA ILE A 133 -6.73 5.82 -9.86
C ILE A 133 -5.59 6.55 -10.57
N LEU A 134 -4.46 5.91 -10.85
CA LEU A 134 -3.37 6.49 -11.61
C LEU A 134 -3.78 6.82 -13.05
N SER A 135 -4.47 5.90 -13.72
CA SER A 135 -5.00 6.13 -15.07
C SER A 135 -6.02 7.27 -15.10
N SER A 136 -6.84 7.39 -14.05
CA SER A 136 -7.81 8.49 -13.92
C SER A 136 -7.10 9.83 -13.71
N LYS A 137 -6.06 9.87 -12.88
CA LYS A 137 -5.24 11.08 -12.66
C LYS A 137 -4.61 11.55 -13.98
N GLU A 138 -4.00 10.64 -14.73
CA GLU A 138 -3.40 10.97 -16.02
C GLU A 138 -4.44 11.53 -16.99
N LYS A 139 -5.57 10.84 -17.14
CA LYS A 139 -6.67 11.27 -18.05
C LYS A 139 -7.19 12.67 -17.72
N HIS A 140 -7.29 13.02 -16.45
CA HIS A 140 -7.84 14.30 -16.00
C HIS A 140 -6.75 15.34 -15.68
N ARG A 141 -5.47 15.01 -15.83
CA ARG A 141 -4.31 15.88 -15.56
C ARG A 141 -4.29 16.45 -14.13
N LEU A 142 -4.59 15.57 -13.15
CA LEU A 142 -4.63 15.91 -11.72
C LEU A 142 -3.28 15.67 -11.04
#